data_6b42f6b4db17ac31afd92cb638cd8c7a
#
_entry.id   6b42f6b4db17ac31afd92cb638cd8c7a
#
_cell.length_a   1.000
_cell.length_b   1.000
_cell.length_c   1.000
_cell.angle_alpha   90.00
_cell.angle_beta   90.00
_cell.angle_gamma   90.00
#
_symmetry.space_group_name_H-M   'P 1'
#
loop_
_entity.id
_entity.type
_entity.pdbx_description
1 polymer ?
#
loop_
_entity_poly.entity_id
_entity_poly.type
_entity_poly.pdbx_seq_one_letter_code
_entity_poly.pdbx_strand_id
1 'polypeptide(L)'
;MWSTLPLVLVPILSLASLILARPYTNPILPGWHSDPSCTLANDTIFCTTSTFLAYPGFPIYASKDLLHWQLASNAFNRESQIPVLHDIPSSTTTGGNFAPTLRYRNGVFYLITTFFIQIDDQVELKGLVFRSTDPWSDDAWSEPVEFPVIGIDPDIFWDDHDNTPNGNDELVYVTSTNSHQSQHYTLNLTTGQTGPPTPLWNGTGGQNPEGSHLYKRDNYYYLLLAEGGTELGHASTIARSTSRTGPWEASPHNPLLTNRNTTQFFQTVGHADLFADGEGTWWAVALGTRSGAEWRVYPMGRETVLTAVEWGEDGWPVARAVRGVMEGDLPNTGEDGLNGKGEGGVDDPDKVDFEPGSVIPKHFVHWRYPKKDAFAVSAADSGHANTLRLAPSVSNLTGNASSSSEDGITFIARRQTDTLFTYSVDLLFTPKGVHEEAGVAVFLTQAQHIDLGVVSLPSSSQGKPELALRFRVQGRGNLKGPLPESNTMPIPESWKETIRLQIQAVNATHYAFSASPASSGQGERIVLGYAEAAIVSGGTGPYTGEYLPLYSICLEVNVCID
;
A
#
# COMPACT_ATOMS: atom_id res chain seq x y z
N MET A 1 -50.75 48.98 -44.81
CA MET A 1 -50.40 49.05 -43.37
C MET A 1 -49.66 47.76 -43.00
N TRP A 2 -48.35 47.85 -42.88
CA TRP A 2 -47.49 46.73 -42.52
C TRP A 2 -47.10 46.90 -41.08
N SER A 3 -47.55 46.02 -40.16
CA SER A 3 -47.17 46.03 -38.76
C SER A 3 -45.86 45.29 -38.56
N THR A 4 -44.83 46.00 -38.13
CA THR A 4 -43.55 45.44 -37.67
C THR A 4 -43.69 44.98 -36.22
N LEU A 5 -43.59 43.67 -35.94
CA LEU A 5 -43.38 43.16 -34.57
C LEU A 5 -41.94 43.38 -34.14
N PRO A 6 -41.69 43.85 -32.91
CA PRO A 6 -40.34 43.96 -32.38
C PRO A 6 -39.83 42.57 -31.93
N LEU A 7 -38.65 42.19 -32.41
CA LEU A 7 -37.91 41.02 -31.94
C LEU A 7 -37.36 41.32 -30.52
N VAL A 8 -37.89 40.67 -29.51
CA VAL A 8 -37.35 40.71 -28.14
C VAL A 8 -36.17 39.71 -28.07
N LEU A 9 -34.96 40.23 -28.09
CA LEU A 9 -33.77 39.42 -27.74
C LEU A 9 -33.78 39.20 -26.22
N VAL A 10 -34.03 37.96 -25.80
CA VAL A 10 -33.81 37.52 -24.41
C VAL A 10 -32.33 37.14 -24.29
N PRO A 11 -31.52 37.80 -23.46
CA PRO A 11 -30.17 37.36 -23.21
C PRO A 11 -30.22 36.02 -22.46
N ILE A 12 -29.68 34.97 -23.06
CA ILE A 12 -29.40 33.72 -22.36
C ILE A 12 -28.18 34.02 -21.49
N LEU A 13 -28.44 34.33 -20.19
CA LEU A 13 -27.38 34.24 -19.19
C LEU A 13 -27.01 32.75 -19.04
N SER A 14 -25.89 32.35 -19.61
CA SER A 14 -25.22 31.13 -19.21
C SER A 14 -24.78 31.31 -17.77
N LEU A 15 -25.47 30.66 -16.82
CA LEU A 15 -24.95 30.43 -15.48
C LEU A 15 -23.70 29.52 -15.66
N ALA A 16 -22.53 30.10 -15.79
CA ALA A 16 -21.31 29.41 -15.49
C ALA A 16 -21.39 29.09 -13.99
N SER A 17 -21.58 27.81 -13.67
CA SER A 17 -21.42 27.33 -12.30
C SER A 17 -19.98 27.67 -11.90
N LEU A 18 -19.82 28.61 -10.98
CA LEU A 18 -18.55 28.84 -10.31
C LEU A 18 -18.27 27.57 -9.52
N ILE A 19 -17.47 26.67 -10.09
CA ILE A 19 -16.90 25.56 -9.36
C ILE A 19 -15.95 26.21 -8.35
N LEU A 20 -16.33 26.20 -7.09
CA LEU A 20 -15.48 26.69 -6.00
C LEU A 20 -14.52 25.56 -5.66
N ALA A 21 -13.23 25.80 -5.83
CA ALA A 21 -12.19 24.88 -5.37
C ALA A 21 -12.46 24.51 -3.90
N ARG A 22 -12.46 23.21 -3.61
CA ARG A 22 -12.71 22.67 -2.27
C ARG A 22 -11.39 22.20 -1.65
N PRO A 23 -11.21 22.36 -0.33
CA PRO A 23 -10.03 21.84 0.35
C PRO A 23 -10.08 20.30 0.42
N TYR A 24 -8.90 19.70 0.30
CA TYR A 24 -8.67 18.29 0.58
C TYR A 24 -7.34 18.10 1.31
N THR A 25 -7.18 16.95 1.96
CA THR A 25 -6.01 16.65 2.79
C THR A 25 -5.23 15.47 2.22
N ASN A 26 -3.92 15.63 2.08
CA ASN A 26 -3.00 14.56 1.80
C ASN A 26 -2.43 13.93 3.09
N PRO A 27 -2.11 12.63 3.09
CA PRO A 27 -2.29 11.70 1.98
C PRO A 27 -3.76 11.33 1.79
N ILE A 28 -4.17 11.01 0.55
CA ILE A 28 -5.53 10.52 0.28
C ILE A 28 -5.70 9.05 0.63
N LEU A 29 -4.61 8.27 0.62
CA LEU A 29 -4.54 6.91 1.16
C LEU A 29 -3.43 6.91 2.22
N PRO A 30 -3.78 7.08 3.50
CA PRO A 30 -2.81 7.15 4.58
C PRO A 30 -2.23 5.76 4.91
N GLY A 31 -1.01 5.75 5.42
CA GLY A 31 -0.23 4.55 5.66
C GLY A 31 0.45 4.07 4.38
N TRP A 32 1.07 2.90 4.44
CA TRP A 32 1.84 2.41 3.30
C TRP A 32 0.96 2.06 2.09
N HIS A 33 0.98 2.96 1.12
CA HIS A 33 0.29 2.89 -0.17
C HIS A 33 1.18 3.53 -1.24
N SER A 34 2.25 2.84 -1.62
CA SER A 34 3.23 3.32 -2.60
C SER A 34 2.83 3.04 -4.04
N ASP A 35 3.47 3.75 -4.96
CA ASP A 35 3.38 3.54 -6.40
C ASP A 35 1.91 3.48 -6.88
N PRO A 36 1.11 4.52 -6.58
CA PRO A 36 -0.33 4.49 -6.86
C PRO A 36 -0.63 4.61 -8.34
N SER A 37 -1.64 3.87 -8.80
CA SER A 37 -2.24 4.04 -10.12
C SER A 37 -3.75 4.07 -10.02
N CYS A 38 -4.39 5.02 -10.72
CA CYS A 38 -5.83 5.24 -10.64
C CYS A 38 -6.49 5.28 -12.02
N THR A 39 -7.75 4.88 -12.08
CA THR A 39 -8.58 4.91 -13.29
C THR A 39 -10.02 5.26 -12.95
N LEU A 40 -10.67 5.98 -13.85
CA LEU A 40 -12.12 6.22 -13.80
C LEU A 40 -12.87 5.07 -14.47
N ALA A 41 -13.84 4.51 -13.77
CA ALA A 41 -14.79 3.56 -14.34
C ALA A 41 -16.22 4.03 -14.03
N ASN A 42 -16.97 4.38 -15.08
CA ASN A 42 -18.27 5.03 -14.97
C ASN A 42 -18.18 6.34 -14.18
N ASP A 43 -18.66 6.35 -12.94
CA ASP A 43 -18.69 7.52 -12.05
C ASP A 43 -17.81 7.34 -10.79
N THR A 44 -16.98 6.32 -10.78
CA THR A 44 -16.16 5.94 -9.62
C THR A 44 -14.70 5.85 -10.02
N ILE A 45 -13.84 6.45 -9.21
CA ILE A 45 -12.39 6.39 -9.35
C ILE A 45 -11.91 5.21 -8.53
N PHE A 46 -11.13 4.34 -9.15
CA PHE A 46 -10.50 3.18 -8.52
C PHE A 46 -8.99 3.35 -8.54
N CYS A 47 -8.34 3.09 -7.41
CA CYS A 47 -6.90 3.15 -7.27
C CYS A 47 -6.35 1.84 -6.71
N THR A 48 -5.11 1.53 -7.06
CA THR A 48 -4.34 0.42 -6.51
C THR A 48 -2.94 0.87 -6.14
N THR A 49 -2.25 0.10 -5.30
CA THR A 49 -0.89 0.41 -4.84
C THR A 49 -0.04 -0.85 -4.70
N SER A 50 1.28 -0.68 -4.64
CA SER A 50 2.22 -1.76 -4.34
C SER A 50 1.97 -2.39 -2.97
N THR A 51 2.26 -3.68 -2.85
CA THR A 51 2.16 -4.40 -1.57
C THR A 51 3.38 -5.26 -1.25
N PHE A 52 4.34 -5.33 -2.14
CA PHE A 52 5.57 -6.09 -1.97
C PHE A 52 5.31 -7.51 -1.43
N LEU A 53 5.77 -7.82 -0.23
CA LEU A 53 5.61 -9.14 0.38
C LEU A 53 4.30 -9.31 1.17
N ALA A 54 3.48 -8.26 1.29
CA ALA A 54 2.22 -8.37 2.01
C ALA A 54 1.14 -9.13 1.23
N TYR A 55 0.33 -9.90 1.96
CA TYR A 55 -0.80 -10.67 1.45
C TYR A 55 -2.05 -10.41 2.34
N PRO A 56 -3.25 -10.21 1.76
CA PRO A 56 -3.53 -10.04 0.33
C PRO A 56 -2.83 -8.81 -0.25
N GLY A 57 -2.73 -8.76 -1.58
CA GLY A 57 -2.00 -7.72 -2.29
C GLY A 57 -2.83 -6.99 -3.34
N PHE A 58 -2.27 -5.87 -3.83
CA PHE A 58 -2.92 -4.99 -4.79
C PHE A 58 -4.33 -4.59 -4.35
N PRO A 59 -4.46 -3.85 -3.22
CA PRO A 59 -5.75 -3.36 -2.77
C PRO A 59 -6.36 -2.44 -3.81
N ILE A 60 -7.67 -2.55 -3.98
CA ILE A 60 -8.46 -1.69 -4.86
C ILE A 60 -9.27 -0.75 -3.98
N TYR A 61 -8.92 0.50 -3.98
CA TYR A 61 -9.64 1.56 -3.30
C TYR A 61 -10.59 2.25 -4.27
N ALA A 62 -11.75 2.66 -3.79
CA ALA A 62 -12.76 3.34 -4.57
C ALA A 62 -13.15 4.67 -3.94
N SER A 63 -13.34 5.69 -4.76
CA SER A 63 -13.89 7.00 -4.37
C SER A 63 -14.71 7.60 -5.50
N LYS A 64 -15.72 8.40 -5.15
CA LYS A 64 -16.44 9.22 -6.11
C LYS A 64 -16.03 10.68 -6.07
N ASP A 65 -15.47 11.14 -4.96
CA ASP A 65 -15.21 12.54 -4.66
C ASP A 65 -13.74 12.87 -4.41
N LEU A 66 -12.86 11.86 -4.48
CA LEU A 66 -11.42 11.95 -4.16
C LEU A 66 -11.10 12.28 -2.69
N LEU A 67 -12.13 12.37 -1.84
CA LEU A 67 -12.02 12.67 -0.41
C LEU A 67 -12.23 11.43 0.45
N HIS A 68 -13.28 10.66 0.13
CA HIS A 68 -13.68 9.49 0.89
C HIS A 68 -13.34 8.23 0.11
N TRP A 69 -12.43 7.46 0.65
CA TRP A 69 -11.93 6.23 0.04
C TRP A 69 -12.36 5.01 0.84
N GLN A 70 -12.79 3.97 0.14
CA GLN A 70 -13.15 2.69 0.73
C GLN A 70 -12.40 1.57 0.05
N LEU A 71 -12.01 0.54 0.81
CA LEU A 71 -11.40 -0.66 0.26
C LEU A 71 -12.48 -1.52 -0.41
N ALA A 72 -12.43 -1.61 -1.72
CA ALA A 72 -13.37 -2.39 -2.51
C ALA A 72 -13.01 -3.89 -2.50
N SER A 73 -11.77 -4.22 -2.83
CA SER A 73 -11.26 -5.59 -2.91
C SER A 73 -9.74 -5.63 -2.87
N ASN A 74 -9.18 -6.85 -2.91
CA ASN A 74 -7.77 -7.09 -3.17
C ASN A 74 -7.64 -7.92 -4.44
N ALA A 75 -6.90 -7.44 -5.44
CA ALA A 75 -6.76 -8.16 -6.70
C ALA A 75 -5.93 -9.44 -6.56
N PHE A 76 -4.94 -9.44 -5.67
CA PHE A 76 -4.20 -10.62 -5.26
C PHE A 76 -4.73 -11.10 -3.89
N ASN A 77 -5.52 -12.19 -3.88
CA ASN A 77 -6.29 -12.63 -2.71
C ASN A 77 -6.26 -14.15 -2.46
N ARG A 78 -5.57 -14.92 -3.29
CA ARG A 78 -5.43 -16.38 -3.13
C ARG A 78 -4.07 -16.89 -3.60
N GLU A 79 -3.58 -17.94 -2.97
CA GLU A 79 -2.26 -18.51 -3.19
C GLU A 79 -2.04 -19.00 -4.62
N SER A 80 -3.09 -19.48 -5.30
CA SER A 80 -3.01 -19.94 -6.69
C SER A 80 -2.60 -18.86 -7.68
N GLN A 81 -2.84 -17.58 -7.35
CA GLN A 81 -2.49 -16.47 -8.24
C GLN A 81 -0.98 -16.22 -8.32
N ILE A 82 -0.25 -16.39 -7.21
CA ILE A 82 1.22 -16.17 -7.16
C ILE A 82 1.88 -17.26 -6.29
N PRO A 83 1.90 -18.54 -6.69
CA PRO A 83 2.43 -19.63 -5.87
C PRO A 83 3.89 -19.40 -5.46
N VAL A 84 4.68 -18.73 -6.32
CA VAL A 84 6.10 -18.46 -6.11
C VAL A 84 6.39 -17.57 -4.90
N LEU A 85 5.38 -16.90 -4.31
CA LEU A 85 5.57 -16.16 -3.06
C LEU A 85 5.97 -17.07 -1.89
N HIS A 86 5.63 -18.37 -1.94
CA HIS A 86 6.14 -19.37 -0.99
C HIS A 86 7.65 -19.57 -1.07
N ASP A 87 8.24 -19.40 -2.25
CA ASP A 87 9.65 -19.71 -2.51
C ASP A 87 10.60 -18.58 -2.09
N ILE A 88 10.08 -17.40 -1.79
CA ILE A 88 10.88 -16.25 -1.37
C ILE A 88 11.47 -16.52 0.03
N PRO A 89 12.82 -16.52 0.20
CA PRO A 89 13.44 -16.79 1.49
C PRO A 89 12.97 -15.84 2.60
N SER A 90 12.81 -16.37 3.82
CA SER A 90 12.39 -15.57 4.98
C SER A 90 13.33 -14.41 5.33
N SER A 91 14.61 -14.51 4.91
CA SER A 91 15.60 -13.43 5.05
C SER A 91 15.40 -12.27 4.07
N THR A 92 14.59 -12.43 3.03
CA THR A 92 14.32 -11.38 2.05
C THR A 92 13.41 -10.33 2.67
N THR A 93 13.85 -9.09 2.71
CA THR A 93 13.11 -7.97 3.31
C THR A 93 12.38 -7.11 2.28
N THR A 94 12.68 -7.30 0.99
CA THR A 94 12.04 -6.61 -0.14
C THR A 94 11.85 -7.58 -1.31
N GLY A 95 10.90 -7.29 -2.19
CA GLY A 95 10.53 -8.14 -3.33
C GLY A 95 9.02 -8.28 -3.43
N GLY A 96 8.53 -9.19 -4.27
CA GLY A 96 7.10 -9.46 -4.42
C GLY A 96 6.39 -8.50 -5.36
N ASN A 97 5.28 -7.93 -4.93
CA ASN A 97 4.30 -7.19 -5.72
C ASN A 97 4.70 -5.72 -5.92
N PHE A 98 5.41 -5.43 -7.01
CA PHE A 98 5.88 -4.08 -7.35
C PHE A 98 4.80 -3.29 -8.08
N ALA A 99 5.05 -2.02 -8.26
CA ALA A 99 4.22 -0.98 -8.87
C ALA A 99 3.14 -1.51 -9.84
N PRO A 100 1.89 -1.62 -9.40
CA PRO A 100 0.79 -2.00 -10.26
C PRO A 100 0.28 -0.81 -11.04
N THR A 101 -0.08 -1.01 -12.31
CA THR A 101 -0.89 -0.06 -13.06
C THR A 101 -2.30 -0.57 -13.24
N LEU A 102 -3.31 0.24 -12.92
CA LEU A 102 -4.72 -0.07 -13.07
C LEU A 102 -5.31 0.69 -14.26
N ARG A 103 -5.94 -0.03 -15.18
CA ARG A 103 -6.64 0.56 -16.34
C ARG A 103 -8.03 -0.06 -16.49
N TYR A 104 -8.95 0.73 -17.01
CA TYR A 104 -10.33 0.29 -17.29
C TYR A 104 -10.66 0.47 -18.77
N ARG A 105 -11.17 -0.58 -19.40
CA ARG A 105 -11.59 -0.55 -20.80
C ARG A 105 -12.74 -1.50 -21.05
N ASN A 106 -13.80 -1.02 -21.69
CA ASN A 106 -14.94 -1.81 -22.16
C ASN A 106 -15.56 -2.73 -21.09
N GLY A 107 -15.71 -2.22 -19.84
CA GLY A 107 -16.31 -2.97 -18.74
C GLY A 107 -15.34 -3.89 -17.99
N VAL A 108 -14.05 -3.90 -18.35
CA VAL A 108 -13.03 -4.74 -17.73
C VAL A 108 -11.94 -3.89 -17.09
N PHE A 109 -11.60 -4.21 -15.86
CA PHE A 109 -10.39 -3.71 -15.18
C PHE A 109 -9.21 -4.61 -15.52
N TYR A 110 -8.09 -3.99 -15.78
CA TYR A 110 -6.80 -4.63 -16.02
C TYR A 110 -5.80 -4.09 -15.01
N LEU A 111 -5.19 -4.96 -14.24
CA LEU A 111 -4.08 -4.65 -13.35
C LEU A 111 -2.85 -5.35 -13.89
N ILE A 112 -1.84 -4.57 -14.28
CA ILE A 112 -0.55 -5.08 -14.75
C ILE A 112 0.54 -4.71 -13.75
N THR A 113 1.48 -5.62 -13.52
CA THR A 113 2.55 -5.42 -12.51
C THR A 113 3.77 -6.28 -12.81
N THR A 114 4.85 -6.00 -12.11
CA THR A 114 6.03 -6.89 -12.01
C THR A 114 6.07 -7.57 -10.65
N PHE A 115 6.14 -8.88 -10.63
CA PHE A 115 6.49 -9.64 -9.45
C PHE A 115 8.01 -9.85 -9.42
N PHE A 116 8.64 -9.28 -8.40
CA PHE A 116 10.10 -9.28 -8.21
C PHE A 116 10.51 -10.41 -7.27
N ILE A 117 11.38 -11.30 -7.73
CA ILE A 117 11.92 -12.40 -6.94
C ILE A 117 13.43 -12.23 -6.83
N GLN A 118 13.93 -12.23 -5.60
CA GLN A 118 15.37 -12.31 -5.35
C GLN A 118 15.64 -13.49 -4.44
N ILE A 119 16.37 -14.46 -4.97
CA ILE A 119 16.87 -15.63 -4.22
C ILE A 119 18.38 -15.63 -4.36
N ASP A 120 19.08 -15.40 -3.25
CA ASP A 120 20.53 -15.18 -3.22
C ASP A 120 20.93 -14.02 -4.17
N ASP A 121 21.80 -14.28 -5.13
CA ASP A 121 22.26 -13.30 -6.14
C ASP A 121 21.44 -13.36 -7.45
N GLN A 122 20.40 -14.19 -7.51
CA GLN A 122 19.57 -14.33 -8.70
C GLN A 122 18.33 -13.45 -8.58
N VAL A 123 18.07 -12.65 -9.62
CA VAL A 123 16.87 -11.83 -9.76
C VAL A 123 16.02 -12.38 -10.89
N GLU A 124 14.76 -12.67 -10.62
CA GLU A 124 13.75 -13.05 -11.60
C GLU A 124 12.62 -12.03 -11.57
N LEU A 125 12.18 -11.59 -12.75
CA LEU A 125 11.05 -10.71 -12.93
C LEU A 125 9.94 -11.42 -13.69
N LYS A 126 8.73 -11.43 -13.12
CA LYS A 126 7.54 -11.95 -13.80
C LYS A 126 6.55 -10.82 -14.01
N GLY A 127 6.13 -10.62 -15.25
CA GLY A 127 5.00 -9.75 -15.55
C GLY A 127 3.69 -10.49 -15.27
N LEU A 128 2.75 -9.84 -14.63
CA LEU A 128 1.44 -10.40 -14.29
C LEU A 128 0.34 -9.45 -14.75
N VAL A 129 -0.71 -9.99 -15.37
CA VAL A 129 -1.93 -9.25 -15.73
C VAL A 129 -3.14 -9.92 -15.09
N PHE A 130 -3.79 -9.22 -14.16
CA PHE A 130 -5.06 -9.60 -13.56
C PHE A 130 -6.21 -8.88 -14.27
N ARG A 131 -7.39 -9.49 -14.31
CA ARG A 131 -8.61 -8.91 -14.88
C ARG A 131 -9.78 -9.06 -13.93
N SER A 132 -10.67 -8.08 -13.94
CA SER A 132 -11.97 -8.17 -13.25
C SER A 132 -13.04 -7.38 -13.99
N THR A 133 -14.27 -7.87 -13.95
CA THR A 133 -15.47 -7.11 -14.35
C THR A 133 -16.23 -6.56 -13.15
N ASP A 134 -15.84 -6.96 -11.93
CA ASP A 134 -16.39 -6.46 -10.68
C ASP A 134 -15.26 -6.15 -9.68
N PRO A 135 -14.84 -4.88 -9.58
CA PRO A 135 -13.75 -4.47 -8.70
C PRO A 135 -14.12 -4.48 -7.21
N TRP A 136 -15.38 -4.78 -6.86
CA TRP A 136 -15.87 -4.85 -5.50
C TRP A 136 -15.74 -6.23 -4.85
N SER A 137 -15.43 -7.24 -5.63
CA SER A 137 -15.29 -8.63 -5.18
C SER A 137 -13.87 -9.13 -5.36
N ASP A 138 -13.29 -9.68 -4.29
CA ASP A 138 -11.98 -10.36 -4.33
C ASP A 138 -12.01 -11.53 -5.33
N ASP A 139 -13.09 -12.33 -5.30
CA ASP A 139 -13.25 -13.52 -6.14
C ASP A 139 -13.40 -13.22 -7.63
N ALA A 140 -13.75 -11.97 -7.98
CA ALA A 140 -13.92 -11.57 -9.37
C ALA A 140 -12.58 -11.30 -10.10
N TRP A 141 -11.48 -11.18 -9.35
CA TRP A 141 -10.16 -11.05 -9.95
C TRP A 141 -9.64 -12.40 -10.46
N SER A 142 -9.19 -12.42 -11.71
CA SER A 142 -8.74 -13.64 -12.39
C SER A 142 -7.44 -14.21 -11.80
N GLU A 143 -7.12 -15.46 -12.15
CA GLU A 143 -5.71 -15.89 -12.19
C GLU A 143 -4.96 -14.97 -13.15
N PRO A 144 -3.70 -14.59 -12.85
CA PRO A 144 -2.95 -13.71 -13.73
C PRO A 144 -2.51 -14.40 -15.02
N VAL A 145 -2.47 -13.63 -16.10
CA VAL A 145 -1.71 -14.01 -17.28
C VAL A 145 -0.26 -13.62 -17.05
N GLU A 146 0.63 -14.60 -16.98
CA GLU A 146 2.08 -14.37 -16.87
C GLU A 146 2.65 -13.97 -18.22
N PHE A 147 3.62 -13.03 -18.22
CA PHE A 147 4.36 -12.62 -19.40
C PHE A 147 5.83 -12.29 -19.08
N PRO A 148 6.75 -12.42 -20.05
CA PRO A 148 8.14 -12.03 -19.86
C PRO A 148 8.26 -10.50 -19.86
N VAL A 149 8.11 -9.89 -18.67
CA VAL A 149 8.24 -8.44 -18.52
C VAL A 149 9.68 -7.99 -18.76
N ILE A 150 9.82 -6.85 -19.42
CA ILE A 150 11.13 -6.26 -19.71
C ILE A 150 11.40 -5.16 -18.69
N GLY A 151 11.95 -5.52 -17.53
CA GLY A 151 12.19 -4.61 -16.42
C GLY A 151 11.01 -4.50 -15.44
N ILE A 152 10.78 -3.32 -14.91
CA ILE A 152 9.79 -3.04 -13.85
C ILE A 152 8.76 -2.00 -14.30
N ASP A 153 7.72 -1.81 -13.49
CA ASP A 153 6.69 -0.77 -13.59
C ASP A 153 5.98 -0.76 -14.95
N PRO A 154 5.34 -1.88 -15.35
CA PRO A 154 4.66 -1.94 -16.63
C PRO A 154 3.34 -1.17 -16.61
N ASP A 155 3.05 -0.46 -17.71
CA ASP A 155 1.75 0.18 -17.98
C ASP A 155 1.15 -0.34 -19.28
N ILE A 156 -0.18 -0.49 -19.32
CA ILE A 156 -0.95 -0.90 -20.50
C ILE A 156 -1.50 0.32 -21.21
N PHE A 157 -1.27 0.40 -22.52
CA PHE A 157 -1.80 1.44 -23.37
C PHE A 157 -2.52 0.85 -24.60
N TRP A 158 -3.77 1.25 -24.83
CA TRP A 158 -4.53 0.99 -26.07
C TRP A 158 -4.42 2.22 -26.98
N ASP A 159 -3.95 2.01 -28.21
CA ASP A 159 -3.92 3.06 -29.20
C ASP A 159 -5.11 2.93 -30.17
N ASP A 160 -6.15 3.70 -29.92
CA ASP A 160 -7.39 3.67 -30.72
C ASP A 160 -7.20 4.19 -32.15
N HIS A 161 -6.03 4.79 -32.47
CA HIS A 161 -5.68 5.23 -33.82
C HIS A 161 -4.97 4.16 -34.65
N ASP A 162 -4.38 3.16 -34.00
CA ASP A 162 -3.89 2.00 -34.72
C ASP A 162 -5.10 1.14 -35.08
N ASN A 163 -5.37 1.04 -36.41
CA ASN A 163 -6.29 0.03 -36.93
C ASN A 163 -5.71 -1.36 -36.61
N THR A 164 -5.81 -1.79 -35.34
CA THR A 164 -5.54 -3.18 -35.01
C THR A 164 -6.49 -4.01 -35.85
N PRO A 165 -5.97 -4.91 -36.72
CA PRO A 165 -6.84 -5.74 -37.53
C PRO A 165 -7.79 -6.49 -36.62
N ASN A 166 -9.09 -6.25 -36.75
CA ASN A 166 -10.20 -6.90 -36.06
C ASN A 166 -10.73 -6.28 -34.76
N GLY A 167 -10.35 -5.08 -34.34
CA GLY A 167 -10.88 -4.49 -33.07
C GLY A 167 -10.59 -5.36 -31.84
N ASN A 168 -9.46 -6.05 -31.84
CA ASN A 168 -9.10 -6.98 -30.79
C ASN A 168 -8.40 -6.21 -29.64
N ASP A 169 -9.12 -5.93 -28.56
CA ASP A 169 -8.59 -5.31 -27.33
C ASP A 169 -7.55 -6.18 -26.60
N GLU A 170 -7.28 -7.39 -27.09
CA GLU A 170 -6.32 -8.32 -26.49
C GLU A 170 -4.85 -7.97 -26.79
N LEU A 171 -4.57 -7.29 -27.89
CA LEU A 171 -3.22 -6.85 -28.22
C LEU A 171 -3.05 -5.39 -27.79
N VAL A 172 -2.17 -5.17 -26.83
CA VAL A 172 -1.90 -3.86 -26.24
C VAL A 172 -0.44 -3.48 -26.39
N TYR A 173 -0.18 -2.21 -26.14
CA TYR A 173 1.18 -1.71 -25.93
C TYR A 173 1.49 -1.67 -24.44
N VAL A 174 2.70 -2.08 -24.07
CA VAL A 174 3.21 -1.98 -22.71
C VAL A 174 4.44 -1.07 -22.70
N THR A 175 4.47 -0.13 -21.77
CA THR A 175 5.70 0.57 -21.40
C THR A 175 6.22 -0.02 -20.10
N SER A 176 7.53 -0.11 -19.96
CA SER A 176 8.22 -0.53 -18.72
C SER A 176 9.64 0.00 -18.71
N THR A 177 10.36 -0.13 -17.61
CA THR A 177 11.72 0.38 -17.50
C THR A 177 12.70 -0.74 -17.18
N ASN A 178 13.76 -0.86 -18.00
CA ASN A 178 14.84 -1.80 -17.79
C ASN A 178 16.18 -1.05 -17.78
N SER A 179 16.97 -1.26 -16.71
CA SER A 179 18.32 -0.68 -16.59
C SER A 179 18.36 0.81 -16.94
N HIS A 180 17.44 1.60 -16.41
CA HIS A 180 17.33 3.04 -16.61
C HIS A 180 16.90 3.47 -18.04
N GLN A 181 16.32 2.55 -18.80
CA GLN A 181 15.80 2.83 -20.13
C GLN A 181 14.32 2.46 -20.20
N SER A 182 13.45 3.45 -20.42
CA SER A 182 12.05 3.18 -20.75
C SER A 182 11.93 2.50 -22.11
N GLN A 183 11.07 1.51 -22.18
CA GLN A 183 10.87 0.66 -23.34
C GLN A 183 9.38 0.51 -23.64
N HIS A 184 9.12 0.12 -24.87
CA HIS A 184 7.80 -0.10 -25.39
C HIS A 184 7.78 -1.39 -26.23
N TYR A 185 6.77 -2.23 -26.00
CA TYR A 185 6.57 -3.49 -26.70
C TYR A 185 5.09 -3.84 -26.73
N THR A 186 4.70 -4.78 -27.59
CA THR A 186 3.34 -5.31 -27.62
C THR A 186 3.18 -6.47 -26.65
N LEU A 187 1.98 -6.62 -26.09
CA LEU A 187 1.57 -7.75 -25.23
C LEU A 187 0.21 -8.26 -25.66
N ASN A 188 0.08 -9.56 -25.85
CA ASN A 188 -1.21 -10.20 -25.96
C ASN A 188 -1.71 -10.54 -24.55
N LEU A 189 -2.78 -9.87 -24.13
CA LEU A 189 -3.32 -9.98 -22.77
C LEU A 189 -3.89 -11.38 -22.43
N THR A 190 -4.19 -12.21 -23.44
CA THR A 190 -4.73 -13.56 -23.24
C THR A 190 -3.65 -14.62 -23.15
N THR A 191 -2.58 -14.46 -23.95
CA THR A 191 -1.53 -15.50 -24.06
C THR A 191 -0.24 -15.14 -23.33
N GLY A 192 -0.07 -13.88 -22.90
CA GLY A 192 1.19 -13.37 -22.33
C GLY A 192 2.32 -13.21 -23.36
N GLN A 193 2.05 -13.41 -24.64
CA GLN A 193 3.06 -13.27 -25.69
C GLN A 193 3.43 -11.82 -25.91
N THR A 194 4.74 -11.50 -25.88
CA THR A 194 5.29 -10.15 -26.09
C THR A 194 5.97 -10.01 -27.44
N GLY A 195 5.92 -8.79 -28.00
CA GLY A 195 6.73 -8.39 -29.14
C GLY A 195 8.14 -7.89 -28.73
N PRO A 196 8.98 -7.56 -29.71
CA PRO A 196 10.31 -7.02 -29.42
C PRO A 196 10.23 -5.63 -28.81
N PRO A 197 11.12 -5.31 -27.83
CA PRO A 197 11.14 -3.98 -27.22
C PRO A 197 11.76 -2.92 -28.15
N THR A 198 11.23 -1.71 -28.00
CA THR A 198 11.76 -0.50 -28.64
C THR A 198 12.07 0.53 -27.56
N PRO A 199 13.30 1.07 -27.51
CA PRO A 199 13.64 2.13 -26.56
C PRO A 199 12.79 3.38 -26.77
N LEU A 200 12.37 4.00 -25.66
CA LEU A 200 11.69 5.28 -25.63
C LEU A 200 12.63 6.37 -25.08
N TRP A 201 12.04 7.39 -24.50
CA TRP A 201 12.75 8.44 -23.78
C TRP A 201 13.21 7.94 -22.40
N ASN A 202 14.39 8.36 -21.96
CA ASN A 202 14.99 7.95 -20.70
C ASN A 202 15.10 9.12 -19.69
N GLY A 203 14.20 10.08 -19.79
CA GLY A 203 14.08 11.16 -18.83
C GLY A 203 14.94 12.38 -19.15
N THR A 204 15.08 13.24 -18.14
CA THR A 204 15.83 14.51 -18.22
C THR A 204 17.30 14.37 -17.82
N GLY A 205 17.74 13.16 -17.51
CA GLY A 205 19.09 12.84 -17.03
C GLY A 205 19.17 12.68 -15.51
N GLY A 206 18.03 12.55 -14.82
CA GLY A 206 17.96 12.13 -13.43
C GLY A 206 18.39 10.67 -13.26
N GLN A 207 18.71 10.28 -12.03
CA GLN A 207 19.05 8.90 -11.72
C GLN A 207 17.81 8.00 -11.78
N ASN A 208 18.00 6.74 -12.16
CA ASN A 208 16.99 5.68 -12.08
C ASN A 208 15.62 6.08 -12.66
N PRO A 209 15.52 6.42 -13.97
CA PRO A 209 14.20 6.57 -14.58
C PRO A 209 13.41 5.26 -14.50
N GLU A 210 12.16 5.36 -14.00
CA GLU A 210 11.25 4.24 -13.78
C GLU A 210 9.79 4.72 -13.87
N GLY A 211 8.79 3.90 -13.55
CA GLY A 211 7.38 4.33 -13.46
C GLY A 211 6.86 4.92 -14.77
N SER A 212 7.07 4.23 -15.90
CA SER A 212 6.72 4.77 -17.21
C SER A 212 5.24 4.61 -17.54
N HIS A 213 4.53 5.74 -17.73
CA HIS A 213 3.13 5.76 -18.17
C HIS A 213 2.97 6.50 -19.50
N LEU A 214 2.15 5.91 -20.39
CA LEU A 214 1.88 6.47 -21.70
C LEU A 214 0.42 6.96 -21.79
N TYR A 215 0.25 8.21 -22.20
CA TYR A 215 -1.06 8.83 -22.39
C TYR A 215 -1.21 9.36 -23.82
N LYS A 216 -2.45 9.45 -24.29
CA LYS A 216 -2.81 10.13 -25.53
C LYS A 216 -3.74 11.29 -25.21
N ARG A 217 -3.36 12.52 -25.61
CA ARG A 217 -4.23 13.67 -25.53
C ARG A 217 -4.06 14.53 -26.78
N ASP A 218 -5.16 14.85 -27.40
CA ASP A 218 -5.19 15.56 -28.67
C ASP A 218 -4.29 14.87 -29.73
N ASN A 219 -3.33 15.57 -30.30
CA ASN A 219 -2.42 15.06 -31.31
C ASN A 219 -1.08 14.54 -30.76
N TYR A 220 -0.95 14.45 -29.41
CA TYR A 220 0.30 14.07 -28.77
C TYR A 220 0.16 12.81 -27.92
N TYR A 221 1.21 12.02 -27.93
CA TYR A 221 1.51 11.04 -26.89
C TYR A 221 2.35 11.72 -25.82
N TYR A 222 2.06 11.43 -24.58
CA TYR A 222 2.81 11.91 -23.41
C TYR A 222 3.39 10.71 -22.68
N LEU A 223 4.69 10.77 -22.40
CA LEU A 223 5.40 9.76 -21.63
C LEU A 223 5.83 10.37 -20.31
N LEU A 224 5.27 9.87 -19.22
CA LEU A 224 5.60 10.21 -17.84
C LEU A 224 6.62 9.23 -17.31
N LEU A 225 7.61 9.70 -16.55
CA LEU A 225 8.61 8.89 -15.85
C LEU A 225 8.81 9.40 -14.44
N ALA A 226 9.21 8.52 -13.53
CA ALA A 226 9.84 8.87 -12.26
C ALA A 226 11.36 8.97 -12.48
N GLU A 227 12.02 9.89 -11.79
CA GLU A 227 13.47 10.08 -11.81
C GLU A 227 13.99 10.48 -10.42
N GLY A 228 15.28 10.30 -10.18
CA GLY A 228 15.97 10.74 -8.96
C GLY A 228 16.02 9.70 -7.85
N GLY A 229 15.62 8.47 -8.13
CA GLY A 229 15.40 7.41 -7.14
C GLY A 229 14.17 7.70 -6.29
N THR A 230 13.86 6.83 -5.32
CA THR A 230 12.69 6.96 -4.45
C THR A 230 12.95 7.79 -3.17
N GLU A 231 14.14 8.39 -3.05
CA GLU A 231 14.61 9.18 -1.91
C GLU A 231 14.30 10.68 -2.12
N LEU A 232 15.03 11.55 -1.40
CA LEU A 232 14.86 13.02 -1.45
C LEU A 232 15.03 13.65 -2.83
N GLY A 233 15.69 12.96 -3.78
CA GLY A 233 15.85 13.40 -5.16
C GLY A 233 14.65 13.14 -6.06
N HIS A 234 13.64 12.40 -5.58
CA HIS A 234 12.53 11.88 -6.37
C HIS A 234 11.71 12.95 -7.07
N ALA A 235 11.32 12.67 -8.30
CA ALA A 235 10.52 13.56 -9.14
C ALA A 235 9.79 12.78 -10.23
N SER A 236 8.71 13.34 -10.75
CA SER A 236 8.09 12.89 -12.00
C SER A 236 8.40 13.87 -13.13
N THR A 237 8.81 13.37 -14.28
CA THR A 237 9.15 14.13 -15.49
C THR A 237 8.32 13.66 -16.67
N ILE A 238 8.07 14.54 -17.64
CA ILE A 238 7.20 14.24 -18.77
C ILE A 238 7.80 14.73 -20.09
N ALA A 239 7.56 13.95 -21.14
CA ALA A 239 7.87 14.31 -22.52
C ALA A 239 6.65 14.07 -23.41
N ARG A 240 6.62 14.68 -24.61
CA ARG A 240 5.58 14.44 -25.61
C ARG A 240 6.17 14.14 -26.98
N SER A 241 5.37 13.50 -27.82
CA SER A 241 5.67 13.24 -29.23
C SER A 241 4.39 13.14 -30.04
N THR A 242 4.45 13.39 -31.33
CA THR A 242 3.35 13.10 -32.28
C THR A 242 3.32 11.62 -32.69
N SER A 243 4.33 10.85 -32.31
CA SER A 243 4.43 9.40 -32.54
C SER A 243 4.65 8.67 -31.22
N ARG A 244 4.00 7.51 -31.04
CA ARG A 244 4.15 6.65 -29.85
C ARG A 244 5.60 6.23 -29.57
N THR A 245 6.43 6.17 -30.61
CA THR A 245 7.84 5.77 -30.51
C THR A 245 8.82 6.94 -30.54
N GLY A 246 8.34 8.18 -30.47
CA GLY A 246 9.17 9.37 -30.53
C GLY A 246 9.38 9.92 -31.96
N PRO A 247 10.27 10.91 -32.17
CA PRO A 247 11.17 11.45 -31.15
C PRO A 247 10.43 12.22 -30.05
N TRP A 248 10.95 12.14 -28.83
CA TRP A 248 10.35 12.74 -27.64
C TRP A 248 10.90 14.15 -27.36
N GLU A 249 10.00 15.10 -27.13
CA GLU A 249 10.29 16.46 -26.67
C GLU A 249 10.05 16.52 -25.16
N ALA A 250 11.09 16.79 -24.36
CA ALA A 250 10.93 16.98 -22.92
C ALA A 250 10.14 18.26 -22.61
N SER A 251 9.27 18.22 -21.60
CA SER A 251 8.55 19.42 -21.16
C SER A 251 9.53 20.50 -20.68
N PRO A 252 9.34 21.77 -21.10
CA PRO A 252 10.12 22.88 -20.56
C PRO A 252 9.81 23.17 -19.08
N HIS A 253 8.72 22.58 -18.56
CA HIS A 253 8.27 22.72 -17.17
C HIS A 253 8.72 21.57 -16.26
N ASN A 254 9.59 20.67 -16.75
CA ASN A 254 10.11 19.57 -15.92
C ASN A 254 10.92 20.06 -14.71
N PRO A 255 10.80 19.38 -13.57
CA PRO A 255 9.95 18.22 -13.31
C PRO A 255 8.46 18.60 -13.22
N LEU A 256 7.57 17.72 -13.71
CA LEU A 256 6.12 17.88 -13.58
C LEU A 256 5.71 17.94 -12.10
N LEU A 257 6.28 17.05 -11.29
CA LEU A 257 5.95 16.93 -9.87
C LEU A 257 7.17 16.54 -9.05
N THR A 258 7.44 17.29 -7.98
CA THR A 258 8.48 16.98 -6.99
C THR A 258 8.35 17.89 -5.77
N ASN A 259 8.86 17.43 -4.63
CA ASN A 259 9.12 18.26 -3.44
C ASN A 259 10.62 18.32 -3.08
N ARG A 260 11.50 17.84 -3.96
CA ARG A 260 12.96 17.88 -3.74
C ARG A 260 13.45 19.30 -3.49
N ASN A 261 14.45 19.44 -2.62
CA ASN A 261 15.04 20.73 -2.26
C ASN A 261 14.05 21.73 -1.65
N THR A 262 12.96 21.26 -1.05
CA THR A 262 11.99 22.10 -0.33
C THR A 262 11.95 21.73 1.16
N THR A 263 11.31 22.58 1.96
CA THR A 263 11.01 22.32 3.38
C THR A 263 9.60 21.80 3.60
N GLN A 264 8.93 21.32 2.56
CA GLN A 264 7.59 20.74 2.68
C GLN A 264 7.61 19.51 3.59
N PHE A 265 6.51 19.26 4.28
CA PHE A 265 6.38 18.11 5.15
C PHE A 265 6.38 16.79 4.38
N PHE A 266 5.71 16.76 3.22
CA PHE A 266 5.82 15.65 2.28
C PHE A 266 7.13 15.75 1.49
N GLN A 267 7.90 14.68 1.53
CA GLN A 267 9.14 14.51 0.78
C GLN A 267 9.05 13.30 -0.15
N THR A 268 10.06 13.05 -0.94
CA THR A 268 10.16 11.91 -1.88
C THR A 268 9.01 11.82 -2.90
N VAL A 269 8.37 12.95 -3.21
CA VAL A 269 7.20 13.00 -4.10
C VAL A 269 7.60 12.69 -5.53
N GLY A 270 7.03 11.63 -6.09
CA GLY A 270 7.28 11.16 -7.45
C GLY A 270 6.52 9.88 -7.75
N HIS A 271 6.91 9.15 -8.81
CA HIS A 271 6.26 7.95 -9.30
C HIS A 271 4.75 8.18 -9.48
N ALA A 272 4.43 9.23 -10.27
CA ALA A 272 3.05 9.66 -10.47
C ALA A 272 2.37 8.88 -11.59
N ASP A 273 1.05 8.66 -11.45
CA ASP A 273 0.14 8.30 -12.53
C ASP A 273 -0.91 9.40 -12.72
N LEU A 274 -1.29 9.70 -13.97
CA LEU A 274 -2.26 10.74 -14.32
C LEU A 274 -3.59 10.11 -14.72
N PHE A 275 -4.68 10.70 -14.23
CA PHE A 275 -6.02 10.29 -14.62
C PHE A 275 -6.94 11.51 -14.73
N ALA A 276 -8.03 11.38 -15.49
CA ALA A 276 -9.11 12.36 -15.54
C ALA A 276 -10.31 11.83 -14.76
N ASP A 277 -10.97 12.70 -14.00
CA ASP A 277 -12.25 12.40 -13.37
C ASP A 277 -13.43 12.49 -14.35
N GLY A 278 -14.65 12.26 -13.85
CA GLY A 278 -15.87 12.30 -14.67
C GLY A 278 -16.24 13.68 -15.20
N GLU A 279 -15.67 14.75 -14.67
CA GLU A 279 -15.87 16.13 -15.11
C GLU A 279 -14.78 16.58 -16.08
N GLY A 280 -13.76 15.76 -16.31
CA GLY A 280 -12.63 16.02 -17.20
C GLY A 280 -11.49 16.77 -16.55
N THR A 281 -11.52 16.98 -15.23
CA THR A 281 -10.40 17.51 -14.46
C THR A 281 -9.31 16.46 -14.36
N TRP A 282 -8.06 16.86 -14.60
CA TRP A 282 -6.91 15.99 -14.51
C TRP A 282 -6.26 16.03 -13.13
N TRP A 283 -5.86 14.88 -12.69
CA TRP A 283 -5.23 14.64 -11.40
C TRP A 283 -3.95 13.82 -11.55
N ALA A 284 -3.01 14.04 -10.65
CA ALA A 284 -1.87 13.18 -10.45
C ALA A 284 -1.97 12.54 -9.06
N VAL A 285 -1.95 11.21 -9.00
CA VAL A 285 -1.59 10.48 -7.79
C VAL A 285 -0.09 10.21 -7.82
N ALA A 286 0.55 10.26 -6.68
CA ALA A 286 1.97 10.01 -6.53
C ALA A 286 2.27 9.42 -5.16
N LEU A 287 3.44 8.84 -4.98
CA LEU A 287 3.89 8.50 -3.63
C LEU A 287 4.55 9.71 -2.95
N GLY A 288 4.53 9.72 -1.62
CA GLY A 288 5.22 10.71 -0.80
C GLY A 288 5.40 10.23 0.63
N THR A 289 6.41 10.73 1.35
CA THR A 289 6.66 10.41 2.75
C THR A 289 6.37 11.60 3.65
N ARG A 290 5.66 11.39 4.75
CA ARG A 290 5.45 12.39 5.82
C ARG A 290 6.67 12.43 6.74
N SER A 291 7.75 13.06 6.32
CA SER A 291 9.06 13.01 6.99
C SER A 291 9.68 14.37 7.30
N GLY A 292 9.19 15.45 6.68
CA GLY A 292 9.95 16.70 6.61
C GLY A 292 11.27 16.54 5.86
N ALA A 293 11.99 17.62 5.69
CA ALA A 293 13.23 17.68 4.91
C ALA A 293 14.38 16.81 5.46
N GLU A 294 14.35 16.45 6.74
CA GLU A 294 15.35 15.58 7.34
C GLU A 294 15.25 14.11 6.90
N TRP A 295 14.11 13.69 6.42
CA TRP A 295 13.80 12.34 5.96
C TRP A 295 14.34 11.23 6.89
N ARG A 296 14.02 11.38 8.17
CA ARG A 296 14.52 10.47 9.22
C ARG A 296 13.43 9.62 9.86
N VAL A 297 12.26 10.20 10.07
CA VAL A 297 11.12 9.57 10.74
C VAL A 297 9.95 9.59 9.76
N TYR A 298 9.62 8.45 9.21
CA TYR A 298 8.53 8.25 8.26
C TYR A 298 7.97 6.82 8.36
N PRO A 299 7.44 6.46 9.53
CA PRO A 299 7.02 5.08 9.79
C PRO A 299 5.92 4.61 8.84
N MET A 300 5.03 5.50 8.37
CA MET A 300 4.03 5.14 7.37
C MET A 300 4.63 4.84 5.98
N GLY A 301 5.93 5.08 5.79
CA GLY A 301 6.60 4.85 4.51
C GLY A 301 6.08 5.75 3.40
N ARG A 302 5.95 5.19 2.20
CA ARG A 302 5.43 5.88 1.00
C ARG A 302 3.91 5.79 0.97
N GLU A 303 3.24 6.91 1.06
CA GLU A 303 1.78 7.07 1.09
C GLU A 303 1.28 7.66 -0.22
N THR A 304 0.03 7.44 -0.57
CA THR A 304 -0.55 8.04 -1.78
C THR A 304 -1.00 9.47 -1.55
N VAL A 305 -0.46 10.38 -2.35
CA VAL A 305 -0.82 11.81 -2.36
C VAL A 305 -1.47 12.20 -3.68
N LEU A 306 -2.24 13.27 -3.66
CA LEU A 306 -3.02 13.78 -4.79
C LEU A 306 -2.67 15.24 -5.08
N THR A 307 -2.62 15.61 -6.35
CA THR A 307 -2.56 17.00 -6.79
C THR A 307 -3.31 17.19 -8.12
N ALA A 308 -3.92 18.37 -8.31
CA ALA A 308 -4.55 18.71 -9.58
C ALA A 308 -3.48 18.97 -10.65
N VAL A 309 -3.82 18.63 -11.90
CA VAL A 309 -2.99 18.85 -13.08
C VAL A 309 -3.73 19.78 -14.05
N GLU A 310 -3.14 20.92 -14.34
CA GLU A 310 -3.66 21.88 -15.29
C GLU A 310 -2.92 21.75 -16.64
N TRP A 311 -3.66 21.72 -17.75
CA TRP A 311 -3.06 21.71 -19.08
C TRP A 311 -2.94 23.14 -19.59
N GLY A 312 -1.70 23.60 -19.81
CA GLY A 312 -1.41 24.92 -20.34
C GLY A 312 -1.86 25.09 -21.80
N GLU A 313 -1.95 26.34 -22.26
CA GLU A 313 -2.25 26.66 -23.67
C GLU A 313 -1.20 26.11 -24.64
N ASP A 314 0.02 25.89 -24.16
CA ASP A 314 1.13 25.25 -24.89
C ASP A 314 1.00 23.72 -24.99
N GLY A 315 -0.05 23.15 -24.36
CA GLY A 315 -0.35 21.73 -24.34
C GLY A 315 0.48 20.92 -23.35
N TRP A 316 1.21 21.56 -22.43
CA TRP A 316 1.95 20.87 -21.38
C TRP A 316 1.17 20.81 -20.07
N PRO A 317 1.23 19.69 -19.33
CA PRO A 317 0.65 19.60 -18.01
C PRO A 317 1.54 20.29 -16.98
N VAL A 318 0.90 20.90 -15.99
CA VAL A 318 1.53 21.52 -14.82
C VAL A 318 0.83 21.03 -13.57
N ALA A 319 1.59 20.49 -12.62
CA ALA A 319 1.08 20.05 -11.32
C ALA A 319 1.58 20.97 -10.21
N ARG A 320 0.80 21.10 -9.14
CA ARG A 320 1.20 21.85 -7.96
C ARG A 320 2.04 20.97 -7.02
N ALA A 321 3.01 21.56 -6.33
CA ALA A 321 3.76 20.86 -5.29
C ALA A 321 2.82 20.32 -4.20
N VAL A 322 3.04 19.08 -3.78
CA VAL A 322 2.20 18.40 -2.77
C VAL A 322 2.37 19.05 -1.41
N ARG A 323 1.24 19.30 -0.75
CA ARG A 323 1.14 19.79 0.63
C ARG A 323 0.10 18.97 1.40
N GLY A 324 0.09 19.11 2.74
CA GLY A 324 -0.90 18.46 3.59
C GLY A 324 -2.32 18.89 3.28
N VAL A 325 -2.57 20.21 3.21
CA VAL A 325 -3.87 20.76 2.79
C VAL A 325 -3.69 21.41 1.43
N MET A 326 -4.55 21.05 0.49
CA MET A 326 -4.59 21.56 -0.88
C MET A 326 -6.03 21.94 -1.24
N GLU A 327 -6.19 22.63 -2.36
CA GLU A 327 -7.49 23.00 -2.92
C GLU A 327 -7.56 22.54 -4.39
N GLY A 328 -8.72 22.06 -4.81
CA GLY A 328 -8.96 21.60 -6.17
C GLY A 328 -10.44 21.56 -6.54
N ASP A 329 -10.68 21.44 -7.84
CA ASP A 329 -12.03 21.29 -8.40
C ASP A 329 -12.41 19.80 -8.28
N LEU A 330 -12.71 19.38 -7.03
CA LEU A 330 -13.07 18.00 -6.71
C LEU A 330 -14.40 17.61 -7.34
N PRO A 331 -14.56 16.36 -7.81
CA PRO A 331 -15.81 15.88 -8.39
C PRO A 331 -17.00 16.13 -7.47
N ASN A 332 -18.11 16.59 -8.05
CA ASN A 332 -19.34 16.85 -7.30
C ASN A 332 -20.25 15.63 -7.37
N THR A 333 -20.23 14.79 -6.35
CA THR A 333 -20.91 13.50 -6.35
C THR A 333 -22.33 13.50 -5.79
N GLY A 334 -22.85 14.65 -5.35
CA GLY A 334 -24.11 14.69 -4.62
C GLY A 334 -24.05 13.97 -3.27
N GLU A 335 -25.21 13.66 -2.68
CA GLU A 335 -25.32 13.03 -1.36
C GLU A 335 -25.10 11.49 -1.40
N ASP A 336 -25.02 10.87 -2.58
CA ASP A 336 -25.14 9.42 -2.73
C ASP A 336 -23.82 8.62 -2.60
N GLY A 337 -22.71 9.16 -2.20
CA GLY A 337 -21.46 8.44 -1.89
C GLY A 337 -21.28 7.06 -2.55
N LEU A 338 -20.53 6.18 -1.95
CA LEU A 338 -20.35 4.78 -2.40
C LEU A 338 -21.48 3.84 -1.91
N ASN A 339 -22.51 4.38 -1.20
CA ASN A 339 -23.71 3.65 -0.75
C ASN A 339 -23.41 2.36 0.03
N GLY A 340 -22.38 2.36 0.87
CA GLY A 340 -21.99 1.24 1.72
C GLY A 340 -21.33 0.08 0.97
N LYS A 341 -20.89 0.28 -0.27
CA LYS A 341 -20.02 -0.66 -0.97
C LYS A 341 -18.58 -0.54 -0.44
N GLY A 342 -17.91 -1.66 -0.28
CA GLY A 342 -16.56 -1.72 0.26
C GLY A 342 -16.51 -1.75 1.80
N GLU A 343 -15.31 -1.80 2.34
CA GLU A 343 -15.09 -1.62 3.79
C GLU A 343 -15.10 -0.12 4.14
N GLY A 344 -15.21 0.22 5.43
CA GLY A 344 -15.24 1.59 5.93
C GLY A 344 -14.07 2.46 5.45
N GLY A 345 -14.12 3.75 5.74
CA GLY A 345 -13.12 4.72 5.32
C GLY A 345 -11.69 4.32 5.70
N VAL A 346 -10.74 4.51 4.80
CA VAL A 346 -9.34 4.07 5.00
C VAL A 346 -8.63 4.79 6.15
N ASP A 347 -9.14 5.92 6.57
CA ASP A 347 -8.66 6.76 7.67
C ASP A 347 -9.56 6.70 8.91
N ASP A 348 -10.65 5.91 8.88
CA ASP A 348 -11.53 5.74 10.02
C ASP A 348 -10.82 4.94 11.14
N PRO A 349 -11.00 5.35 12.43
CA PRO A 349 -10.60 4.52 13.55
C PRO A 349 -11.36 3.20 13.53
N ASP A 350 -10.66 2.08 13.69
CA ASP A 350 -11.32 0.80 13.75
C ASP A 350 -11.32 0.17 15.16
N LYS A 351 -12.41 -0.50 15.46
CA LYS A 351 -12.56 -1.40 16.59
C LYS A 351 -13.18 -2.68 16.08
N VAL A 352 -12.43 -3.78 16.18
CA VAL A 352 -12.88 -5.08 15.69
C VAL A 352 -13.11 -6.01 16.87
N ASP A 353 -14.35 -6.44 17.07
CA ASP A 353 -14.74 -7.34 18.16
C ASP A 353 -14.85 -8.80 17.72
N PHE A 354 -14.59 -9.12 16.46
CA PHE A 354 -14.65 -10.47 15.89
C PHE A 354 -15.89 -11.26 16.31
N GLU A 355 -17.07 -10.70 16.09
CA GLU A 355 -18.34 -11.32 16.43
C GLU A 355 -18.46 -12.72 15.79
N PRO A 356 -19.03 -13.72 16.50
CA PRO A 356 -19.21 -15.06 15.94
C PRO A 356 -19.95 -15.04 14.61
N GLY A 357 -19.33 -15.66 13.59
CA GLY A 357 -19.86 -15.68 12.23
C GLY A 357 -19.44 -14.49 11.36
N SER A 358 -18.72 -13.49 11.91
CA SER A 358 -18.08 -12.46 11.11
C SER A 358 -16.86 -13.01 10.35
N VAL A 359 -16.44 -12.28 9.32
CA VAL A 359 -15.20 -12.53 8.59
C VAL A 359 -14.11 -11.59 9.10
N ILE A 360 -12.86 -11.96 8.87
CA ILE A 360 -11.73 -11.06 9.10
C ILE A 360 -11.83 -9.93 8.06
N PRO A 361 -11.80 -8.65 8.48
CA PRO A 361 -11.87 -7.52 7.56
C PRO A 361 -10.77 -7.55 6.49
N LYS A 362 -11.10 -7.09 5.27
CA LYS A 362 -10.20 -7.14 4.09
C LYS A 362 -8.95 -6.27 4.21
N HIS A 363 -8.98 -5.25 5.09
CA HIS A 363 -7.84 -4.37 5.32
C HIS A 363 -6.75 -5.00 6.19
N PHE A 364 -7.03 -6.16 6.83
CA PHE A 364 -5.97 -6.92 7.50
C PHE A 364 -5.06 -7.60 6.49
N VAL A 365 -3.78 -7.58 6.78
CA VAL A 365 -2.73 -8.13 5.92
C VAL A 365 -1.82 -9.06 6.71
N HIS A 366 -1.14 -9.94 5.97
CA HIS A 366 -0.14 -10.86 6.47
C HIS A 366 1.22 -10.52 5.85
N TRP A 367 2.29 -10.86 6.54
CA TRP A 367 3.62 -10.81 5.96
C TRP A 367 3.88 -12.11 5.20
N ARG A 368 3.75 -12.08 3.85
CA ARG A 368 3.69 -13.25 2.97
C ARG A 368 2.44 -14.10 3.22
N TYR A 369 2.41 -15.33 2.68
CA TYR A 369 1.33 -16.24 3.00
C TYR A 369 1.37 -16.62 4.47
N PRO A 370 0.26 -16.50 5.17
CA PRO A 370 0.18 -16.94 6.55
C PRO A 370 0.24 -18.47 6.63
N LYS A 371 0.61 -18.99 7.80
CA LYS A 371 0.42 -20.40 8.10
C LYS A 371 -1.06 -20.77 7.84
N LYS A 372 -1.28 -21.90 7.17
CA LYS A 372 -2.62 -22.38 6.87
C LYS A 372 -3.43 -22.57 8.17
N ASP A 373 -4.69 -22.16 8.15
CA ASP A 373 -5.63 -22.25 9.28
C ASP A 373 -5.14 -21.55 10.58
N ALA A 374 -4.19 -20.60 10.44
CA ALA A 374 -3.64 -19.88 11.60
C ALA A 374 -4.62 -18.91 12.24
N PHE A 375 -5.67 -18.50 11.53
CA PHE A 375 -6.60 -17.47 11.98
C PHE A 375 -8.04 -17.96 11.88
N ALA A 376 -8.81 -17.79 12.95
CA ALA A 376 -10.23 -18.12 12.97
C ALA A 376 -11.00 -17.20 13.93
N VAL A 377 -12.14 -16.70 13.49
CA VAL A 377 -13.11 -16.06 14.39
C VAL A 377 -13.76 -17.13 15.25
N SER A 378 -13.75 -16.94 16.57
CA SER A 378 -14.24 -17.93 17.52
C SER A 378 -15.75 -18.11 17.42
N ALA A 379 -16.21 -19.37 17.49
CA ALA A 379 -17.62 -19.69 17.52
C ALA A 379 -18.30 -19.22 18.84
N ALA A 380 -19.60 -18.98 18.79
CA ALA A 380 -20.37 -18.49 19.95
C ALA A 380 -20.31 -19.42 21.17
N ASP A 381 -20.16 -20.72 20.95
CA ASP A 381 -20.10 -21.76 21.97
C ASP A 381 -18.68 -22.15 22.40
N SER A 382 -17.65 -21.45 21.88
CA SER A 382 -16.24 -21.73 22.17
C SER A 382 -15.80 -21.42 23.62
N GLY A 383 -16.61 -20.70 24.38
CA GLY A 383 -16.24 -20.13 25.70
C GLY A 383 -15.44 -18.83 25.59
N HIS A 384 -15.02 -18.45 24.37
CA HIS A 384 -14.27 -17.25 24.04
C HIS A 384 -14.86 -16.55 22.81
N ALA A 385 -16.18 -16.33 22.82
CA ALA A 385 -16.85 -15.57 21.75
C ALA A 385 -16.25 -14.16 21.60
N ASN A 386 -16.42 -13.55 20.43
CA ASN A 386 -15.89 -12.24 20.10
C ASN A 386 -14.35 -12.15 20.16
N THR A 387 -13.69 -13.20 19.70
CA THR A 387 -12.22 -13.24 19.64
C THR A 387 -11.72 -13.75 18.30
N LEU A 388 -10.53 -13.29 17.91
CA LEU A 388 -9.73 -13.88 16.85
C LEU A 388 -8.76 -14.88 17.48
N ARG A 389 -8.86 -16.15 17.10
CA ARG A 389 -7.91 -17.19 17.50
C ARG A 389 -6.73 -17.22 16.55
N LEU A 390 -5.52 -17.26 17.13
CA LEU A 390 -4.26 -17.42 16.41
C LEU A 390 -3.63 -18.78 16.76
N ALA A 391 -3.37 -19.61 15.75
CA ALA A 391 -2.55 -20.79 15.90
C ALA A 391 -1.08 -20.43 15.70
N PRO A 392 -0.19 -20.71 16.67
CA PRO A 392 1.19 -20.24 16.61
C PRO A 392 1.98 -20.90 15.49
N SER A 393 2.95 -20.17 14.93
CA SER A 393 3.97 -20.67 14.02
C SER A 393 5.27 -21.01 14.76
N VAL A 394 6.11 -21.86 14.15
CA VAL A 394 7.47 -22.16 14.66
C VAL A 394 8.40 -20.97 14.45
N SER A 395 8.16 -20.19 13.41
CA SER A 395 8.95 -19.02 13.06
C SER A 395 8.51 -17.81 13.85
N ASN A 396 9.47 -17.04 14.36
CA ASN A 396 9.23 -15.76 15.02
C ASN A 396 9.19 -14.59 14.03
N LEU A 397 8.93 -13.37 14.53
CA LEU A 397 8.85 -12.16 13.70
C LEU A 397 10.15 -11.88 12.92
N THR A 398 11.31 -12.25 13.45
CA THR A 398 12.61 -12.07 12.79
C THR A 398 12.80 -13.07 11.63
N GLY A 399 12.01 -14.14 11.61
CA GLY A 399 12.17 -15.26 10.68
C GLY A 399 13.30 -16.20 11.13
N ASN A 400 13.23 -17.43 10.70
CA ASN A 400 14.27 -18.41 10.95
C ASN A 400 14.84 -18.86 9.60
N ALA A 401 16.14 -18.71 9.38
CA ALA A 401 16.80 -19.08 8.12
C ALA A 401 16.64 -20.57 7.73
N SER A 402 16.19 -21.41 8.68
CA SER A 402 15.98 -22.85 8.50
C SER A 402 14.51 -23.27 8.42
N SER A 403 13.54 -22.34 8.54
CA SER A 403 12.13 -22.68 8.35
C SER A 403 11.84 -22.85 6.87
N SER A 404 11.18 -23.95 6.50
CA SER A 404 10.62 -24.10 5.17
C SER A 404 9.64 -22.94 4.91
N SER A 405 9.57 -22.45 3.69
CA SER A 405 8.64 -21.40 3.25
C SER A 405 7.16 -21.77 3.47
N GLU A 406 6.86 -23.05 3.63
CA GLU A 406 5.51 -23.59 3.88
C GLU A 406 4.96 -23.23 5.28
N ASP A 407 5.85 -22.96 6.25
CA ASP A 407 5.47 -22.61 7.62
C ASP A 407 5.49 -21.09 7.85
N GLY A 408 4.71 -20.30 7.12
CA GLY A 408 4.59 -18.86 7.31
C GLY A 408 4.56 -18.41 8.78
N ILE A 409 4.77 -17.15 9.05
CA ILE A 409 4.64 -16.61 10.41
C ILE A 409 3.16 -16.39 10.75
N THR A 410 2.78 -16.62 12.01
CA THR A 410 1.48 -16.19 12.51
C THR A 410 1.53 -14.69 12.78
N PHE A 411 1.08 -13.94 11.79
CA PHE A 411 1.14 -12.49 11.72
C PHE A 411 -0.11 -11.98 11.00
N ILE A 412 -0.91 -11.16 11.66
CA ILE A 412 -2.04 -10.46 11.08
C ILE A 412 -1.99 -9.00 11.52
N ALA A 413 -2.08 -8.08 10.59
CA ALA A 413 -1.78 -6.68 10.84
C ALA A 413 -2.70 -5.73 10.07
N ARG A 414 -2.78 -4.50 10.56
CA ARG A 414 -3.23 -3.35 9.79
C ARG A 414 -2.07 -2.42 9.48
N ARG A 415 -2.22 -1.57 8.45
CA ARG A 415 -1.26 -0.50 8.18
C ARG A 415 -1.38 0.58 9.27
N GLN A 416 -0.25 1.17 9.65
CA GLN A 416 -0.28 2.42 10.43
C GLN A 416 -0.69 3.57 9.51
N THR A 417 -1.73 4.30 9.86
CA THR A 417 -2.28 5.41 9.06
C THR A 417 -1.96 6.78 9.65
N ASP A 418 -1.67 6.84 10.95
CA ASP A 418 -1.48 8.09 11.68
C ASP A 418 -0.13 8.16 12.38
N THR A 419 0.44 9.38 12.44
CA THR A 419 1.65 9.65 13.21
C THR A 419 1.39 9.51 14.72
N LEU A 420 0.22 9.95 15.19
CA LEU A 420 -0.19 9.85 16.58
C LEU A 420 -1.36 8.87 16.70
N PHE A 421 -1.13 7.76 17.36
CA PHE A 421 -2.13 6.70 17.51
C PHE A 421 -2.03 6.00 18.87
N THR A 422 -3.06 5.26 19.19
CA THR A 422 -3.07 4.25 20.24
C THR A 422 -3.63 2.96 19.64
N TYR A 423 -2.81 1.92 19.66
CA TYR A 423 -3.18 0.57 19.23
C TYR A 423 -3.18 -0.35 20.45
N SER A 424 -4.26 -1.08 20.67
CA SER A 424 -4.35 -1.99 21.81
C SER A 424 -5.09 -3.28 21.47
N VAL A 425 -4.70 -4.35 22.13
CA VAL A 425 -5.28 -5.68 21.99
C VAL A 425 -5.45 -6.31 23.36
N ASP A 426 -6.59 -6.90 23.58
CA ASP A 426 -6.87 -7.72 24.75
C ASP A 426 -6.48 -9.18 24.43
N LEU A 427 -5.38 -9.64 25.03
CA LEU A 427 -4.76 -10.92 24.77
C LEU A 427 -5.14 -11.94 25.85
N LEU A 428 -5.74 -13.05 25.45
CA LEU A 428 -5.84 -14.28 26.25
C LEU A 428 -4.79 -15.26 25.73
N PHE A 429 -3.80 -15.62 26.58
CA PHE A 429 -2.69 -16.45 26.19
C PHE A 429 -2.51 -17.62 27.16
N THR A 430 -2.66 -18.84 26.64
CA THR A 430 -2.56 -20.08 27.43
C THR A 430 -1.51 -21.00 26.80
N PRO A 431 -0.21 -20.75 27.04
CA PRO A 431 0.85 -21.56 26.48
C PRO A 431 0.86 -22.97 27.04
N LYS A 432 1.31 -23.92 26.24
CA LYS A 432 1.48 -25.34 26.62
C LYS A 432 2.95 -25.66 26.94
N GLY A 433 3.88 -24.92 26.36
CA GLY A 433 5.32 -25.11 26.49
C GLY A 433 6.06 -23.85 26.94
N VAL A 434 7.36 -24.00 27.17
CA VAL A 434 8.27 -22.87 27.41
C VAL A 434 8.62 -22.19 26.09
N HIS A 435 8.91 -20.87 26.16
CA HIS A 435 9.28 -20.03 25.01
C HIS A 435 8.17 -19.81 23.98
N GLU A 436 6.94 -20.24 24.26
CA GLU A 436 5.80 -19.78 23.49
C GLU A 436 5.52 -18.31 23.82
N GLU A 437 5.11 -17.54 22.81
CA GLU A 437 4.88 -16.11 22.94
C GLU A 437 3.75 -15.65 22.04
N ALA A 438 2.98 -14.67 22.51
CA ALA A 438 2.00 -13.94 21.70
C ALA A 438 2.01 -12.46 22.07
N GLY A 439 1.75 -11.58 21.12
CA GLY A 439 1.84 -10.14 21.37
C GLY A 439 1.50 -9.25 20.21
N VAL A 440 1.91 -8.00 20.35
CA VAL A 440 1.74 -6.91 19.38
C VAL A 440 3.10 -6.32 19.01
N ALA A 441 3.19 -5.74 17.82
CA ALA A 441 4.42 -5.08 17.40
C ALA A 441 4.14 -3.82 16.58
N VAL A 442 5.20 -3.04 16.37
CA VAL A 442 5.37 -2.15 15.23
C VAL A 442 6.36 -2.83 14.30
N PHE A 443 5.96 -3.14 13.09
CA PHE A 443 6.70 -4.02 12.20
C PHE A 443 6.90 -3.39 10.82
N LEU A 444 8.14 -3.10 10.46
CA LEU A 444 8.51 -2.66 9.12
C LEU A 444 8.92 -3.85 8.25
N THR A 445 9.87 -4.65 8.74
CA THR A 445 10.34 -5.90 8.13
C THR A 445 10.75 -6.88 9.22
N GLN A 446 11.05 -8.12 8.84
CA GLN A 446 11.61 -9.12 9.77
C GLN A 446 12.95 -8.69 10.40
N ALA A 447 13.66 -7.73 9.80
CA ALA A 447 14.91 -7.18 10.32
C ALA A 447 14.71 -5.89 11.15
N GLN A 448 13.52 -5.30 11.14
CA GLN A 448 13.20 -4.04 11.82
C GLN A 448 11.78 -4.10 12.39
N HIS A 449 11.68 -4.33 13.70
CA HIS A 449 10.41 -4.33 14.42
C HIS A 449 10.64 -4.06 15.92
N ILE A 450 9.58 -3.66 16.59
CA ILE A 450 9.55 -3.39 18.03
C ILE A 450 8.36 -4.14 18.58
N ASP A 451 8.56 -5.08 19.50
CA ASP A 451 7.52 -5.98 19.96
C ASP A 451 7.33 -5.98 21.48
N LEU A 452 6.08 -6.14 21.87
CA LEU A 452 5.63 -6.38 23.24
C LEU A 452 4.76 -7.63 23.27
N GLY A 453 5.17 -8.64 24.02
CA GLY A 453 4.45 -9.90 24.13
C GLY A 453 4.35 -10.44 25.56
N VAL A 454 3.49 -11.43 25.70
CA VAL A 454 3.45 -12.34 26.83
C VAL A 454 4.21 -13.60 26.43
N VAL A 455 5.23 -13.96 27.20
CA VAL A 455 6.10 -15.11 26.95
C VAL A 455 6.04 -16.09 28.10
N SER A 456 6.09 -17.38 27.77
CA SER A 456 6.21 -18.49 28.72
C SER A 456 7.69 -18.81 28.97
N LEU A 457 8.16 -18.69 30.18
CA LEU A 457 9.55 -18.92 30.57
C LEU A 457 9.69 -20.14 31.48
N PRO A 458 10.87 -20.82 31.51
CA PRO A 458 11.15 -21.86 32.48
C PRO A 458 10.96 -21.35 33.91
N SER A 459 10.21 -22.09 34.74
CA SER A 459 10.07 -21.74 36.15
C SER A 459 11.35 -21.96 36.91
N SER A 460 11.67 -21.06 37.83
CA SER A 460 12.77 -21.21 38.78
C SER A 460 12.55 -22.35 39.80
N SER A 461 11.32 -22.74 40.02
CA SER A 461 10.89 -23.90 40.86
C SER A 461 10.34 -24.97 39.92
N GLN A 462 10.69 -26.25 40.13
CA GLN A 462 10.19 -27.38 39.31
C GLN A 462 8.65 -27.39 39.20
N GLY A 463 8.09 -26.53 38.33
CA GLY A 463 6.66 -26.28 38.19
C GLY A 463 6.24 -25.97 36.77
N LYS A 464 5.05 -25.43 36.63
CA LYS A 464 4.52 -24.94 35.34
C LYS A 464 5.35 -23.74 34.88
N PRO A 465 5.50 -23.52 33.56
CA PRO A 465 6.12 -22.31 33.02
C PRO A 465 5.53 -21.03 33.65
N GLU A 466 6.40 -20.04 33.86
CA GLU A 466 6.01 -18.72 34.38
C GLU A 466 5.77 -17.75 33.24
N LEU A 467 4.67 -16.97 33.30
CA LEU A 467 4.38 -15.96 32.30
C LEU A 467 5.08 -14.64 32.65
N ALA A 468 5.67 -14.04 31.62
CA ALA A 468 6.31 -12.75 31.72
C ALA A 468 5.92 -11.82 30.57
N LEU A 469 5.91 -10.52 30.81
CA LEU A 469 5.87 -9.49 29.78
C LEU A 469 7.27 -9.32 29.21
N ARG A 470 7.39 -9.21 27.89
CA ARG A 470 8.68 -9.03 27.21
C ARG A 470 8.59 -7.93 26.16
N PHE A 471 9.45 -6.93 26.29
CA PHE A 471 9.68 -5.88 25.29
C PHE A 471 11.01 -6.13 24.59
N ARG A 472 11.01 -6.05 23.25
CA ARG A 472 12.21 -6.22 22.44
C ARG A 472 12.23 -5.24 21.29
N VAL A 473 13.45 -4.95 20.82
CA VAL A 473 13.70 -4.11 19.65
C VAL A 473 14.66 -4.82 18.71
N GLN A 474 14.25 -4.99 17.48
CA GLN A 474 15.08 -5.44 16.39
C GLN A 474 15.27 -4.28 15.40
N GLY A 475 16.50 -3.91 15.13
CA GLY A 475 16.82 -2.78 14.25
C GLY A 475 18.01 -3.07 13.35
N ARG A 476 18.05 -2.40 12.22
CA ARG A 476 19.12 -2.51 11.21
C ARG A 476 19.27 -1.18 10.47
N GLY A 477 20.42 -0.98 9.81
CA GLY A 477 20.67 0.22 9.01
C GLY A 477 21.32 1.37 9.79
N ASN A 478 21.20 2.59 9.30
CA ASN A 478 21.90 3.79 9.81
C ASN A 478 21.24 4.40 11.05
N LEU A 479 20.96 3.60 12.06
CA LEU A 479 20.40 4.10 13.32
C LEU A 479 21.41 4.99 14.05
N LYS A 480 20.94 6.15 14.55
CA LYS A 480 21.74 7.07 15.37
C LYS A 480 21.59 6.67 16.84
N GLY A 481 22.42 5.75 17.30
CA GLY A 481 22.46 5.36 18.70
C GLY A 481 22.23 3.85 18.93
N PRO A 482 22.42 3.39 20.17
CA PRO A 482 22.16 2.01 20.53
C PRO A 482 20.65 1.72 20.52
N LEU A 483 20.28 0.50 20.18
CA LEU A 483 18.91 0.03 20.34
C LEU A 483 18.54 -0.03 21.84
N PRO A 484 17.27 0.22 22.19
CA PRO A 484 16.78 -0.04 23.54
C PRO A 484 17.05 -1.48 23.97
N GLU A 485 17.44 -1.66 25.23
CA GLU A 485 17.63 -3.01 25.79
C GLU A 485 16.30 -3.75 25.90
N SER A 486 16.34 -5.07 25.69
CA SER A 486 15.20 -5.93 25.96
C SER A 486 14.85 -5.92 27.43
N ASN A 487 13.55 -5.79 27.74
CA ASN A 487 13.05 -5.81 29.10
C ASN A 487 12.06 -6.97 29.27
N THR A 488 12.29 -7.79 30.31
CA THR A 488 11.42 -8.89 30.66
C THR A 488 11.07 -8.82 32.13
N MET A 489 9.78 -8.87 32.46
CA MET A 489 9.33 -8.82 33.84
C MET A 489 8.19 -9.80 34.08
N PRO A 490 8.11 -10.45 35.26
CA PRO A 490 6.98 -11.29 35.62
C PRO A 490 5.65 -10.54 35.54
N ILE A 491 4.60 -11.22 35.13
CA ILE A 491 3.24 -10.66 35.18
C ILE A 491 2.83 -10.55 36.65
N PRO A 492 2.30 -9.40 37.10
CA PRO A 492 1.80 -9.26 38.47
C PRO A 492 0.75 -10.32 38.81
N GLU A 493 0.83 -10.90 39.99
CA GLU A 493 -0.12 -11.96 40.46
C GLU A 493 -1.58 -11.48 40.47
N SER A 494 -1.81 -10.16 40.59
CA SER A 494 -3.14 -9.55 40.51
C SER A 494 -3.76 -9.58 39.11
N TRP A 495 -2.93 -9.74 38.05
CA TRP A 495 -3.40 -9.78 36.68
C TRP A 495 -3.85 -11.20 36.33
N LYS A 496 -5.15 -11.39 36.24
CA LYS A 496 -5.74 -12.69 35.95
C LYS A 496 -6.36 -12.64 34.55
N GLU A 497 -6.13 -13.70 33.78
CA GLU A 497 -6.81 -14.08 32.54
C GLU A 497 -6.41 -13.23 31.31
N THR A 498 -6.96 -12.02 31.13
CA THR A 498 -6.77 -11.23 29.89
C THR A 498 -5.90 -10.02 30.13
N ILE A 499 -4.87 -9.86 29.31
CA ILE A 499 -3.90 -8.77 29.41
C ILE A 499 -4.09 -7.85 28.21
N ARG A 500 -4.28 -6.56 28.47
CA ARG A 500 -4.25 -5.54 27.44
C ARG A 500 -2.80 -5.16 27.13
N LEU A 501 -2.37 -5.40 25.90
CA LEU A 501 -1.13 -4.90 25.34
C LEU A 501 -1.42 -3.63 24.55
N GLN A 502 -0.60 -2.59 24.73
CA GLN A 502 -0.83 -1.30 24.10
C GLN A 502 0.46 -0.69 23.57
N ILE A 503 0.38 -0.18 22.33
CA ILE A 503 1.39 0.66 21.69
C ILE A 503 0.79 2.04 21.54
N GLN A 504 1.49 3.07 22.00
CA GLN A 504 1.05 4.45 21.91
C GLN A 504 2.15 5.33 21.33
N ALA A 505 1.87 6.06 20.27
CA ALA A 505 2.71 7.15 19.83
C ALA A 505 2.63 8.29 20.86
N VAL A 506 3.68 8.46 21.68
CA VAL A 506 3.73 9.51 22.70
C VAL A 506 4.03 10.88 22.09
N ASN A 507 4.64 10.88 20.93
CA ASN A 507 4.86 12.03 20.05
C ASN A 507 5.21 11.53 18.65
N ALA A 508 5.54 12.43 17.72
CA ALA A 508 5.85 12.09 16.32
C ALA A 508 7.12 11.22 16.13
N THR A 509 7.91 11.00 17.19
CA THR A 509 9.21 10.33 17.08
C THR A 509 9.40 9.14 18.02
N HIS A 510 8.46 8.89 18.95
CA HIS A 510 8.61 7.84 19.96
C HIS A 510 7.31 7.10 20.25
N TYR A 511 7.44 5.81 20.46
CA TYR A 511 6.38 4.91 20.90
C TYR A 511 6.62 4.43 22.33
N ALA A 512 5.55 4.31 23.11
CA ALA A 512 5.53 3.64 24.40
C ALA A 512 4.83 2.28 24.28
N PHE A 513 5.41 1.25 24.88
CA PHE A 513 4.90 -0.10 24.93
C PHE A 513 4.49 -0.43 26.36
N SER A 514 3.24 -0.74 26.58
CA SER A 514 2.67 -0.93 27.92
C SER A 514 1.69 -2.08 27.98
N ALA A 515 1.52 -2.62 29.18
CA ALA A 515 0.54 -3.64 29.47
C ALA A 515 -0.31 -3.28 30.70
N SER A 516 -1.51 -3.81 30.79
CA SER A 516 -2.42 -3.71 31.94
C SER A 516 -3.40 -4.89 31.97
N PRO A 517 -4.09 -5.17 33.09
CA PRO A 517 -5.25 -6.04 33.07
C PRO A 517 -6.31 -5.46 32.11
N ALA A 518 -6.96 -6.30 31.28
CA ALA A 518 -8.00 -5.84 30.37
C ALA A 518 -9.24 -5.27 31.09
N SER A 519 -9.49 -5.76 32.32
CA SER A 519 -10.63 -5.35 33.15
C SER A 519 -10.40 -4.07 33.96
N SER A 520 -9.15 -3.55 34.00
CA SER A 520 -8.82 -2.37 34.81
C SER A 520 -8.84 -1.09 34.01
N GLY A 521 -9.18 0.01 34.67
CA GLY A 521 -8.91 1.36 34.16
C GLY A 521 -7.42 1.67 34.10
N GLN A 522 -7.05 2.88 33.65
CA GLN A 522 -5.63 3.31 33.42
C GLN A 522 -4.69 3.20 34.63
N GLY A 523 -5.19 2.91 35.85
CA GLY A 523 -4.42 2.95 37.10
C GLY A 523 -3.37 1.85 37.30
N GLU A 524 -3.47 0.73 36.58
CA GLU A 524 -2.56 -0.42 36.74
C GLU A 524 -1.63 -0.64 35.52
N ARG A 525 -1.51 0.34 34.66
CA ARG A 525 -0.71 0.23 33.44
C ARG A 525 0.79 0.28 33.76
N ILE A 526 1.55 -0.70 33.25
CA ILE A 526 3.00 -0.77 33.33
C ILE A 526 3.60 -0.48 31.95
N VAL A 527 4.51 0.49 31.86
CA VAL A 527 5.29 0.76 30.64
C VAL A 527 6.54 -0.11 30.66
N LEU A 528 6.70 -0.97 29.64
CA LEU A 528 7.81 -1.90 29.51
C LEU A 528 9.01 -1.26 28.80
N GLY A 529 8.76 -0.34 27.87
CA GLY A 529 9.81 0.31 27.10
C GLY A 529 9.32 1.45 26.23
N TYR A 530 10.29 2.22 25.76
CA TYR A 530 10.13 3.26 24.75
C TYR A 530 11.08 2.99 23.60
N ALA A 531 10.66 3.33 22.39
CA ALA A 531 11.51 3.19 21.21
C ALA A 531 11.28 4.34 20.23
N GLU A 532 12.31 4.70 19.48
CA GLU A 532 12.22 5.70 18.41
C GLU A 532 11.51 5.14 17.18
N ALA A 533 10.57 5.89 16.60
CA ALA A 533 9.93 5.56 15.32
C ALA A 533 10.94 5.51 14.15
N ALA A 534 12.10 6.13 14.29
CA ALA A 534 13.20 6.03 13.33
C ALA A 534 13.72 4.60 13.14
N ILE A 535 13.54 3.70 14.14
CA ILE A 535 13.96 2.29 14.06
C ILE A 535 13.17 1.55 12.97
N VAL A 536 11.94 1.93 12.77
CA VAL A 536 11.00 1.37 11.79
C VAL A 536 10.75 2.31 10.61
N SER A 537 11.73 3.16 10.29
CA SER A 537 11.71 4.06 9.14
C SER A 537 12.94 3.83 8.28
N GLY A 538 12.78 3.47 7.01
CA GLY A 538 13.91 3.22 6.12
C GLY A 538 14.76 1.98 6.47
N GLY A 539 16.07 2.07 6.34
CA GLY A 539 16.98 0.96 6.64
C GLY A 539 16.88 -0.19 5.65
N THR A 540 16.43 -1.36 6.08
CA THR A 540 16.22 -2.55 5.23
C THR A 540 14.86 -2.59 4.55
N GLY A 541 13.97 -1.64 4.89
CA GLY A 541 12.62 -1.51 4.35
C GLY A 541 12.32 -0.11 3.81
N PRO A 542 13.23 0.54 2.99
CA PRO A 542 13.03 1.93 2.57
C PRO A 542 11.81 2.12 1.69
N TYR A 543 11.32 1.05 1.09
CA TYR A 543 10.22 1.07 0.13
C TYR A 543 8.85 0.81 0.76
N THR A 544 8.79 0.38 2.02
CA THR A 544 7.57 0.01 2.73
C THR A 544 7.33 0.92 3.93
N GLY A 545 6.12 0.86 4.48
CA GLY A 545 5.75 1.43 5.76
C GLY A 545 5.44 0.34 6.78
N GLU A 546 5.24 0.74 8.02
CA GLU A 546 5.03 -0.19 9.11
C GLU A 546 3.60 -0.72 9.22
N TYR A 547 3.51 -1.86 9.89
CA TYR A 547 2.27 -2.53 10.26
C TYR A 547 2.14 -2.61 11.77
N LEU A 548 0.92 -2.69 12.26
CA LEU A 548 0.57 -2.95 13.66
C LEU A 548 0.00 -4.38 13.77
N PRO A 549 0.86 -5.41 13.94
CA PRO A 549 0.42 -6.79 13.97
C PRO A 549 0.03 -7.31 15.35
N LEU A 550 -0.79 -8.36 15.31
CA LEU A 550 -0.85 -9.44 16.28
C LEU A 550 0.04 -10.58 15.81
N TYR A 551 0.78 -11.19 16.71
CA TYR A 551 1.61 -12.34 16.40
C TYR A 551 1.51 -13.45 17.46
N SER A 552 1.80 -14.69 17.07
CA SER A 552 1.94 -15.81 17.98
C SER A 552 3.05 -16.75 17.51
N ILE A 553 3.86 -17.23 18.46
CA ILE A 553 5.05 -18.03 18.21
C ILE A 553 5.10 -19.23 19.13
N CYS A 554 5.50 -20.41 18.60
CA CYS A 554 5.86 -21.59 19.37
C CYS A 554 7.24 -22.08 18.93
N LEU A 555 8.17 -22.23 19.86
CA LEU A 555 9.56 -22.66 19.56
C LEU A 555 9.79 -24.16 19.62
N GLU A 556 8.84 -24.97 20.11
CA GLU A 556 8.96 -26.42 20.18
C GLU A 556 7.99 -27.11 19.21
N VAL A 557 8.54 -27.79 18.21
CA VAL A 557 7.82 -28.40 17.07
C VAL A 557 6.78 -29.46 17.49
N ASN A 558 6.89 -30.05 18.68
CA ASN A 558 6.03 -31.16 19.12
C ASN A 558 4.87 -30.74 20.07
N VAL A 559 4.74 -29.49 20.43
CA VAL A 559 3.80 -29.05 21.49
C VAL A 559 2.79 -28.01 21.00
N CYS A 560 2.94 -27.52 19.78
CA CYS A 560 2.11 -26.44 19.23
C CYS A 560 0.84 -26.95 18.54
N ILE A 561 0.12 -27.88 19.12
CA ILE A 561 -1.15 -28.37 18.61
C ILE A 561 -2.28 -27.89 19.55
N ASP A 562 -3.15 -27.01 19.00
CA ASP A 562 -4.42 -26.43 19.51
C ASP A 562 -4.35 -25.56 20.77
#